data_b7aa72143a866739a7d64c1eb281841c
#
_entry.id   b7aa72143a866739a7d64c1eb281841c
#
_cell.length_a   1.000
_cell.length_b   1.000
_cell.length_c   1.000
_cell.angle_alpha   90.00
_cell.angle_beta   90.00
_cell.angle_gamma   90.00
#
_symmetry.space_group_name_H-M   'P 1'
#
loop_
_entity.id
_entity.type
_entity.pdbx_description
1 polymer ?
#
loop_
_entity_poly.entity_id
_entity_poly.type
_entity_poly.pdbx_seq_one_letter_code
_entity_poly.pdbx_strand_id
1 'polypeptide(L)'
;MWASVSYFLYPDTEYTEAAVSNVLKTHYNWIKMENVSYIAYVYYQYDENGVKYVYIKNLLGCFVHYFVMSMTFVVMFYCGYATWKTMNEHKEISNKTRQLQSQLFKALVLQTLIPSIFMYAPTGVMFIAPFFNIDLNANANFIVFCSFLYPGLDPLILILIIRDFRQTIFKVVCRGKKNSVDESRSTTRANLSHGATS
;
A
#
# COMPACT_ATOMS: atom_id res chain seq x y z
N MET A 1 1.20 14.32 11.87
CA MET A 1 0.03 13.89 12.66
C MET A 1 0.11 12.41 13.06
N TRP A 2 0.19 11.42 12.14
CA TRP A 2 0.31 9.99 12.49
C TRP A 2 1.48 9.69 13.44
N ALA A 3 2.69 10.09 13.06
CA ALA A 3 3.89 9.88 13.88
C ALA A 3 3.78 10.54 15.28
N SER A 4 3.18 11.73 15.36
CA SER A 4 2.97 12.40 16.63
C SER A 4 2.00 11.64 17.53
N VAL A 5 0.89 11.14 16.97
CA VAL A 5 -0.07 10.31 17.72
C VAL A 5 0.58 9.03 18.20
N SER A 6 1.36 8.36 17.35
CA SER A 6 2.07 7.13 17.73
C SER A 6 3.09 7.38 18.83
N TYR A 7 3.84 8.46 18.75
CA TYR A 7 4.87 8.81 19.74
C TYR A 7 4.27 9.13 21.12
N PHE A 8 3.19 9.91 21.18
CA PHE A 8 2.62 10.35 22.44
C PHE A 8 1.65 9.36 23.10
N LEU A 9 0.93 8.58 22.29
CA LEU A 9 -0.14 7.71 22.78
C LEU A 9 0.24 6.24 22.89
N TYR A 10 1.37 5.83 22.29
CA TYR A 10 1.91 4.47 22.45
C TYR A 10 3.32 4.52 23.07
N PRO A 11 3.43 4.92 24.36
CA PRO A 11 4.72 4.97 25.04
C PRO A 11 5.27 3.57 25.27
N ASP A 12 6.59 3.48 25.26
CA ASP A 12 7.28 2.27 25.70
C ASP A 12 7.07 2.08 27.20
N THR A 13 6.64 0.91 27.60
CA THR A 13 6.45 0.49 28.98
C THR A 13 7.15 -0.85 29.19
N GLU A 14 7.55 -1.16 30.42
CA GLU A 14 8.16 -2.45 30.76
C GLU A 14 7.29 -3.63 30.28
N TYR A 15 5.96 -3.48 30.35
CA TYR A 15 5.01 -4.48 29.87
C TYR A 15 5.08 -4.65 28.34
N THR A 16 5.14 -3.55 27.57
CA THR A 16 5.24 -3.61 26.11
C THR A 16 6.58 -4.18 25.66
N GLU A 17 7.66 -3.83 26.36
CA GLU A 17 8.99 -4.37 26.13
C GLU A 17 9.05 -5.90 26.36
N ALA A 18 8.48 -6.36 27.48
CA ALA A 18 8.38 -7.78 27.77
C ALA A 18 7.56 -8.55 26.73
N ALA A 19 6.41 -7.99 26.32
CA ALA A 19 5.54 -8.60 25.28
C ALA A 19 6.27 -8.70 23.94
N VAL A 20 6.93 -7.62 23.48
CA VAL A 20 7.67 -7.58 22.22
C VAL A 20 8.89 -8.51 22.29
N SER A 21 9.62 -8.53 23.39
CA SER A 21 10.75 -9.43 23.60
C SER A 21 10.34 -10.90 23.49
N ASN A 22 9.18 -11.25 24.05
CA ASN A 22 8.65 -12.61 23.95
C ASN A 22 8.32 -13.01 22.50
N VAL A 23 7.65 -12.12 21.74
CA VAL A 23 7.34 -12.33 20.32
C VAL A 23 8.62 -12.48 19.50
N LEU A 24 9.61 -11.61 19.72
CA LEU A 24 10.88 -11.65 19.00
C LEU A 24 11.66 -12.94 19.26
N LYS A 25 11.67 -13.40 20.51
CA LYS A 25 12.32 -14.68 20.87
C LYS A 25 11.60 -15.87 20.24
N THR A 26 10.27 -15.88 20.31
CA THR A 26 9.48 -17.05 19.90
C THR A 26 9.39 -17.19 18.38
N HIS A 27 9.22 -16.09 17.66
CA HIS A 27 8.95 -16.12 16.21
C HIS A 27 10.17 -15.79 15.35
N TYR A 28 11.12 -15.01 15.87
CA TYR A 28 12.26 -14.54 15.08
C TYR A 28 13.62 -15.02 15.61
N ASN A 29 13.64 -15.78 16.71
CA ASN A 29 14.84 -16.28 17.37
C ASN A 29 15.85 -15.16 17.73
N TRP A 30 15.31 -13.95 17.99
CA TRP A 30 16.09 -12.75 18.29
C TRP A 30 16.31 -12.63 19.81
N ILE A 31 17.56 -12.65 20.25
CA ILE A 31 17.89 -12.77 21.67
C ILE A 31 18.11 -11.42 22.36
N LYS A 32 18.44 -10.35 21.61
CA LYS A 32 18.76 -9.04 22.18
C LYS A 32 17.82 -7.95 21.69
N MET A 33 17.28 -7.16 22.63
CA MET A 33 16.43 -5.98 22.35
C MET A 33 17.22 -4.70 22.02
N GLU A 34 18.55 -4.74 22.06
CA GLU A 34 19.39 -3.58 21.78
C GLU A 34 19.16 -3.07 20.35
N ASN A 35 18.85 -1.78 20.23
CA ASN A 35 18.63 -1.08 18.96
C ASN A 35 17.38 -1.53 18.13
N VAL A 36 16.38 -2.13 18.77
CA VAL A 36 15.11 -2.43 18.12
C VAL A 36 14.14 -1.29 18.34
N SER A 37 13.70 -0.64 17.27
CA SER A 37 12.61 0.34 17.31
C SER A 37 11.29 -0.38 17.03
N TYR A 38 10.32 -0.26 17.92
CA TYR A 38 9.00 -0.90 17.78
C TYR A 38 7.87 0.02 18.20
N ILE A 39 6.67 -0.30 17.75
CA ILE A 39 5.42 0.29 18.26
C ILE A 39 4.51 -0.88 18.63
N ALA A 40 4.12 -0.96 19.91
CA ALA A 40 3.25 -2.03 20.39
C ALA A 40 1.82 -1.52 20.63
N TYR A 41 0.84 -2.17 20.00
CA TYR A 41 -0.59 -1.89 20.19
C TYR A 41 -1.18 -2.82 21.24
N VAL A 42 -0.97 -2.48 22.53
CA VAL A 42 -1.44 -3.26 23.67
C VAL A 42 -2.57 -2.48 24.35
N TYR A 43 -3.80 -2.97 24.25
CA TYR A 43 -4.97 -2.33 24.86
C TYR A 43 -5.29 -2.87 26.25
N TYR A 44 -4.81 -4.05 26.58
CA TYR A 44 -5.06 -4.73 27.85
C TYR A 44 -3.74 -5.03 28.54
N GLN A 45 -3.68 -4.75 29.82
CA GLN A 45 -2.56 -5.10 30.68
C GLN A 45 -3.08 -5.94 31.86
N TYR A 46 -2.20 -6.72 32.46
CA TYR A 46 -2.53 -7.51 33.64
C TYR A 46 -1.77 -6.95 34.83
N ASP A 47 -2.47 -6.76 35.94
CA ASP A 47 -1.87 -6.38 37.22
C ASP A 47 -1.12 -7.57 37.83
N GLU A 48 -0.32 -7.33 38.89
CA GLU A 48 0.41 -8.36 39.66
C GLU A 48 -0.52 -9.47 40.17
N ASN A 49 -1.80 -9.16 40.39
CA ASN A 49 -2.84 -10.10 40.79
C ASN A 49 -3.51 -10.85 39.62
N GLY A 50 -3.05 -10.66 38.38
CA GLY A 50 -3.64 -11.25 37.18
C GLY A 50 -4.95 -10.62 36.73
N VAL A 51 -5.34 -9.48 37.28
CA VAL A 51 -6.57 -8.77 36.88
C VAL A 51 -6.31 -8.00 35.60
N LYS A 52 -7.15 -8.20 34.59
CA LYS A 52 -7.09 -7.53 33.29
C LYS A 52 -7.66 -6.13 33.40
N TYR A 53 -6.89 -5.12 33.01
CA TYR A 53 -7.38 -3.76 32.91
C TYR A 53 -7.08 -3.14 31.55
N VAL A 54 -7.87 -2.12 31.17
CA VAL A 54 -7.76 -1.42 29.87
C VAL A 54 -6.77 -0.29 29.97
N TYR A 55 -5.78 -0.27 29.07
CA TYR A 55 -4.83 0.83 29.01
C TYR A 55 -5.38 1.98 28.15
N ILE A 56 -5.98 2.96 28.82
CA ILE A 56 -6.79 4.03 28.21
C ILE A 56 -6.00 4.86 27.16
N LYS A 57 -4.69 5.09 27.38
CA LYS A 57 -3.87 5.87 26.44
C LYS A 57 -3.81 5.21 25.06
N ASN A 58 -3.53 3.91 25.00
CA ASN A 58 -3.46 3.17 23.75
C ASN A 58 -4.82 3.08 23.08
N LEU A 59 -5.88 2.93 23.86
CA LEU A 59 -7.25 2.96 23.38
C LEU A 59 -7.60 4.31 22.73
N LEU A 60 -7.25 5.41 23.39
CA LEU A 60 -7.44 6.76 22.85
C LEU A 60 -6.65 6.96 21.55
N GLY A 61 -5.41 6.46 21.49
CA GLY A 61 -4.60 6.46 20.29
C GLY A 61 -5.28 5.75 19.13
N CYS A 62 -5.84 4.59 19.38
CA CYS A 62 -6.61 3.82 18.40
C CYS A 62 -7.82 4.62 17.87
N PHE A 63 -8.62 5.21 18.75
CA PHE A 63 -9.75 6.05 18.34
C PHE A 63 -9.32 7.25 17.48
N VAL A 64 -8.23 7.93 17.82
CA VAL A 64 -7.71 9.05 17.03
C VAL A 64 -7.27 8.56 15.65
N HIS A 65 -6.59 7.42 15.54
CA HIS A 65 -6.20 6.86 14.25
C HIS A 65 -7.42 6.50 13.39
N TYR A 66 -8.43 5.84 13.95
CA TYR A 66 -9.68 5.53 13.24
C TYR A 66 -10.44 6.78 12.82
N PHE A 67 -10.48 7.80 13.66
CA PHE A 67 -11.12 9.07 13.32
C PHE A 67 -10.45 9.72 12.12
N VAL A 68 -9.12 9.80 12.11
CA VAL A 68 -8.35 10.35 10.98
C VAL A 68 -8.57 9.54 9.71
N MET A 69 -8.52 8.20 9.81
CA MET A 69 -8.81 7.33 8.66
C MET A 69 -10.23 7.54 8.13
N SER A 70 -11.24 7.60 9.00
CA SER A 70 -12.64 7.82 8.61
C SER A 70 -12.83 9.17 7.93
N MET A 71 -12.21 10.24 8.45
CA MET A 71 -12.25 11.56 7.82
C MET A 71 -11.62 11.55 6.43
N THR A 72 -10.52 10.84 6.23
CA THR A 72 -9.90 10.68 4.92
C THR A 72 -10.86 10.01 3.92
N PHE A 73 -11.56 8.95 4.34
CA PHE A 73 -12.56 8.29 3.50
C PHE A 73 -13.75 9.20 3.18
N VAL A 74 -14.25 9.94 4.15
CA VAL A 74 -15.36 10.90 3.91
C VAL A 74 -14.98 11.93 2.85
N VAL A 75 -13.79 12.54 2.95
CA VAL A 75 -13.29 13.50 1.96
C VAL A 75 -13.14 12.83 0.59
N MET A 76 -12.60 11.62 0.54
CA MET A 76 -12.40 10.85 -0.69
C MET A 76 -13.72 10.55 -1.41
N PHE A 77 -14.73 10.06 -0.67
CA PHE A 77 -16.06 9.80 -1.21
C PHE A 77 -16.78 11.09 -1.66
N TYR A 78 -16.67 12.16 -0.88
CA TYR A 78 -17.25 13.45 -1.24
C TYR A 78 -16.65 14.01 -2.53
N CYS A 79 -15.32 14.05 -2.64
CA CYS A 79 -14.63 14.50 -3.84
C CYS A 79 -14.95 13.63 -5.07
N GLY A 80 -14.98 12.31 -4.87
CA GLY A 80 -15.34 11.35 -5.93
C GLY A 80 -16.77 11.57 -6.43
N TYR A 81 -17.72 11.72 -5.52
CA TYR A 81 -19.11 12.01 -5.85
C TYR A 81 -19.28 13.36 -6.56
N ALA A 82 -18.64 14.42 -6.05
CA ALA A 82 -18.69 15.75 -6.66
C ALA A 82 -18.13 15.72 -8.10
N THR A 83 -17.00 15.05 -8.31
CA THR A 83 -16.40 14.90 -9.63
C THR A 83 -17.33 14.12 -10.58
N TRP A 84 -17.89 13.01 -10.12
CA TRP A 84 -18.83 12.21 -10.92
C TRP A 84 -20.07 13.03 -11.31
N LYS A 85 -20.62 13.79 -10.36
CA LYS A 85 -21.78 14.65 -10.60
C LYS A 85 -21.49 15.71 -11.65
N THR A 86 -20.38 16.46 -11.50
CA THR A 86 -19.95 17.49 -12.44
C THR A 86 -19.75 16.94 -13.86
N MET A 87 -19.15 15.74 -13.99
CA MET A 87 -18.97 15.09 -15.29
C MET A 87 -20.30 14.73 -15.99
N ASN A 88 -21.34 14.42 -15.21
CA ASN A 88 -22.66 14.07 -15.76
C ASN A 88 -23.50 15.31 -16.11
N GLU A 89 -23.32 16.44 -15.44
CA GLU A 89 -24.06 17.68 -15.67
C GLU A 89 -23.58 18.40 -16.94
N HIS A 90 -22.29 18.37 -17.26
CA HIS A 90 -21.74 19.03 -18.45
C HIS A 90 -21.91 18.17 -19.72
N LYS A 91 -23.11 18.22 -20.32
CA LYS A 91 -23.43 17.46 -21.55
C LYS A 91 -22.93 18.08 -22.85
N GLU A 92 -22.50 19.34 -22.84
CA GLU A 92 -22.07 20.08 -24.03
C GLU A 92 -20.64 19.81 -24.49
N ILE A 93 -19.93 18.92 -23.80
CA ILE A 93 -18.53 18.59 -24.08
C ILE A 93 -18.44 17.60 -25.24
N SER A 94 -17.47 17.81 -26.15
CA SER A 94 -17.17 16.88 -27.24
C SER A 94 -17.05 15.43 -26.75
N ASN A 95 -17.57 14.48 -27.54
CA ASN A 95 -17.52 13.06 -27.22
C ASN A 95 -16.09 12.55 -26.91
N LYS A 96 -15.07 13.09 -27.57
CA LYS A 96 -13.67 12.75 -27.33
C LYS A 96 -13.21 13.21 -25.94
N THR A 97 -13.53 14.44 -25.56
CA THR A 97 -13.19 15.00 -24.24
C THR A 97 -13.91 14.24 -23.13
N ARG A 98 -15.19 13.91 -23.32
CA ARG A 98 -15.98 13.12 -22.36
C ARG A 98 -15.37 11.72 -22.15
N GLN A 99 -14.89 11.08 -23.22
CA GLN A 99 -14.24 9.79 -23.12
C GLN A 99 -12.92 9.86 -22.33
N LEU A 100 -12.10 10.90 -22.55
CA LEU A 100 -10.87 11.13 -21.79
C LEU A 100 -11.17 11.40 -20.31
N GLN A 101 -12.12 12.26 -20.00
CA GLN A 101 -12.55 12.53 -18.61
C GLN A 101 -13.01 11.26 -17.90
N SER A 102 -13.81 10.41 -18.57
CA SER A 102 -14.24 9.13 -18.01
C SER A 102 -13.08 8.17 -17.74
N GLN A 103 -12.07 8.13 -18.61
CA GLN A 103 -10.88 7.32 -18.40
C GLN A 103 -10.05 7.83 -17.21
N LEU A 104 -9.85 9.15 -17.12
CA LEU A 104 -9.14 9.78 -16.00
C LEU A 104 -9.86 9.56 -14.68
N PHE A 105 -11.20 9.71 -14.66
CA PHE A 105 -12.00 9.44 -13.46
C PHE A 105 -11.89 7.99 -13.00
N LYS A 106 -11.97 7.02 -13.90
CA LYS A 106 -11.77 5.60 -13.57
C LYS A 106 -10.38 5.33 -13.03
N ALA A 107 -9.36 5.97 -13.61
CA ALA A 107 -7.99 5.87 -13.10
C ALA A 107 -7.90 6.41 -11.67
N LEU A 108 -8.46 7.58 -11.41
CA LEU A 108 -8.49 8.21 -10.09
C LEU A 108 -9.19 7.32 -9.04
N VAL A 109 -10.36 6.76 -9.39
CA VAL A 109 -11.11 5.86 -8.50
C VAL A 109 -10.28 4.62 -8.16
N LEU A 110 -9.61 4.02 -9.14
CA LEU A 110 -8.77 2.84 -8.88
C LEU A 110 -7.51 3.18 -8.09
N GLN A 111 -6.87 4.32 -8.35
CA GLN A 111 -5.75 4.81 -7.54
C GLN A 111 -6.12 5.09 -6.08
N THR A 112 -7.37 5.45 -5.78
CA THR A 112 -7.85 5.60 -4.40
C THR A 112 -8.27 4.26 -3.78
N LEU A 113 -8.82 3.36 -4.58
CA LEU A 113 -9.28 2.04 -4.10
C LEU A 113 -8.11 1.13 -3.69
N ILE A 114 -7.00 1.18 -4.42
CA ILE A 114 -5.86 0.29 -4.16
C ILE A 114 -5.17 0.58 -2.83
N PRO A 115 -4.78 1.82 -2.48
CA PRO A 115 -4.28 2.08 -1.13
C PRO A 115 -5.32 1.76 -0.06
N SER A 116 -6.63 1.92 -0.36
CA SER A 116 -7.68 1.55 0.57
C SER A 116 -7.66 0.06 0.90
N ILE A 117 -7.44 -0.80 -0.08
CA ILE A 117 -7.39 -2.25 0.10
C ILE A 117 -6.04 -2.71 0.65
N PHE A 118 -4.93 -2.20 0.13
CA PHE A 118 -3.59 -2.72 0.45
C PHE A 118 -2.91 -2.03 1.64
N MET A 119 -3.30 -0.81 1.99
CA MET A 119 -2.78 -0.09 3.15
C MET A 119 -3.80 0.03 4.27
N TYR A 120 -4.96 0.64 4.01
CA TYR A 120 -5.91 0.97 5.08
C TYR A 120 -6.60 -0.26 5.65
N ALA A 121 -7.01 -1.23 4.82
CA ALA A 121 -7.68 -2.42 5.32
C ALA A 121 -6.76 -3.29 6.20
N PRO A 122 -5.53 -3.65 5.80
CA PRO A 122 -4.63 -4.41 6.66
C PRO A 122 -4.24 -3.64 7.94
N THR A 123 -3.99 -2.34 7.84
CA THR A 123 -3.69 -1.49 9.01
C THR A 123 -4.88 -1.43 9.96
N GLY A 124 -6.11 -1.34 9.44
CA GLY A 124 -7.32 -1.40 10.23
C GLY A 124 -7.46 -2.72 10.99
N VAL A 125 -7.17 -3.84 10.35
CA VAL A 125 -7.15 -5.16 11.02
C VAL A 125 -6.12 -5.18 12.14
N MET A 126 -4.93 -4.62 11.93
CA MET A 126 -3.87 -4.56 12.95
C MET A 126 -4.29 -3.79 14.20
N PHE A 127 -5.07 -2.70 14.04
CA PHE A 127 -5.60 -1.96 15.18
C PHE A 127 -6.78 -2.66 15.87
N ILE A 128 -7.59 -3.42 15.12
CA ILE A 128 -8.79 -4.09 15.66
C ILE A 128 -8.44 -5.42 16.33
N ALA A 129 -7.48 -6.18 15.81
CA ALA A 129 -7.15 -7.52 16.29
C ALA A 129 -6.90 -7.59 17.81
N PRO A 130 -6.11 -6.67 18.43
CA PRO A 130 -5.87 -6.71 19.86
C PRO A 130 -7.14 -6.49 20.72
N PHE A 131 -8.18 -5.82 20.19
CA PHE A 131 -9.46 -5.69 20.91
C PHE A 131 -10.13 -7.04 21.15
N PHE A 132 -10.01 -7.94 20.19
CA PHE A 132 -10.56 -9.28 20.26
C PHE A 132 -9.58 -10.29 20.85
N ASN A 133 -8.46 -9.84 21.43
CA ASN A 133 -7.34 -10.68 21.86
C ASN A 133 -6.84 -11.63 20.77
N ILE A 134 -6.83 -11.18 19.55
CA ILE A 134 -6.27 -11.91 18.41
C ILE A 134 -4.81 -11.49 18.26
N ASP A 135 -3.91 -12.42 18.56
CA ASP A 135 -2.47 -12.20 18.39
C ASP A 135 -2.09 -12.41 16.92
N LEU A 136 -1.73 -11.34 16.26
CA LEU A 136 -1.32 -11.39 14.85
C LEU A 136 0.08 -12.00 14.67
N ASN A 137 0.95 -11.87 15.65
CA ASN A 137 2.32 -12.41 15.65
C ASN A 137 3.02 -12.23 14.30
N ALA A 138 3.52 -13.33 13.72
CA ALA A 138 4.17 -13.32 12.41
C ALA A 138 3.26 -12.90 11.25
N ASN A 139 1.93 -13.00 11.39
CA ASN A 139 0.97 -12.57 10.36
C ASN A 139 0.98 -11.05 10.16
N ALA A 140 1.47 -10.27 11.13
CA ALA A 140 1.67 -8.83 10.98
C ALA A 140 2.62 -8.50 9.79
N ASN A 141 3.56 -9.40 9.44
CA ASN A 141 4.43 -9.24 8.28
C ASN A 141 3.66 -9.15 6.96
N PHE A 142 2.49 -9.81 6.86
CA PHE A 142 1.64 -9.71 5.68
C PHE A 142 1.14 -8.28 5.45
N ILE A 143 0.88 -7.53 6.52
CA ILE A 143 0.46 -6.12 6.46
C ILE A 143 1.58 -5.26 5.88
N VAL A 144 2.81 -5.50 6.34
CA VAL A 144 4.00 -4.84 5.82
C VAL A 144 4.19 -5.15 4.33
N PHE A 145 4.06 -6.42 3.94
CA PHE A 145 4.14 -6.85 2.54
C PHE A 145 3.09 -6.16 1.65
N CYS A 146 1.83 -6.08 2.09
CA CYS A 146 0.78 -5.35 1.38
C CYS A 146 1.12 -3.87 1.18
N SER A 147 1.71 -3.24 2.20
CA SER A 147 2.14 -1.84 2.12
C SER A 147 3.27 -1.60 1.12
N PHE A 148 4.16 -2.57 0.93
CA PHE A 148 5.22 -2.50 -0.10
C PHE A 148 4.69 -2.72 -1.53
N LEU A 149 3.61 -3.47 -1.69
CA LEU A 149 3.01 -3.70 -3.02
C LEU A 149 2.34 -2.45 -3.59
N TYR A 150 1.75 -1.61 -2.74
CA TYR A 150 0.98 -0.45 -3.15
C TYR A 150 1.74 0.51 -4.10
N PRO A 151 2.98 0.96 -3.81
CA PRO A 151 3.70 1.89 -4.68
C PRO A 151 3.99 1.33 -6.09
N GLY A 152 4.08 0.02 -6.22
CA GLY A 152 4.26 -0.64 -7.52
C GLY A 152 2.97 -0.77 -8.33
N LEU A 153 1.83 -0.92 -7.64
CA LEU A 153 0.53 -1.07 -8.28
C LEU A 153 0.00 0.25 -8.85
N ASP A 154 0.29 1.37 -8.20
CA ASP A 154 -0.22 2.69 -8.57
C ASP A 154 0.14 3.10 -10.02
N PRO A 155 1.41 3.07 -10.46
CA PRO A 155 1.77 3.37 -11.85
C PRO A 155 1.25 2.33 -12.84
N LEU A 156 1.15 1.04 -12.44
CA LEU A 156 0.61 -0.01 -13.31
C LEU A 156 -0.84 0.27 -13.70
N ILE A 157 -1.64 0.80 -12.78
CA ILE A 157 -3.04 1.12 -13.05
C ILE A 157 -3.17 2.24 -14.07
N LEU A 158 -2.38 3.30 -13.94
CA LEU A 158 -2.35 4.38 -14.92
C LEU A 158 -2.06 3.85 -16.32
N ILE A 159 -1.07 2.97 -16.43
CA ILE A 159 -0.68 2.35 -17.70
C ILE A 159 -1.80 1.49 -18.28
N LEU A 160 -2.49 0.72 -17.45
CA LEU A 160 -3.53 -0.21 -17.90
C LEU A 160 -4.82 0.52 -18.30
N ILE A 161 -5.18 1.60 -17.63
CA ILE A 161 -6.46 2.29 -17.83
C ILE A 161 -6.39 3.32 -18.96
N ILE A 162 -5.31 4.10 -19.01
CA ILE A 162 -5.19 5.17 -20.01
C ILE A 162 -4.75 4.54 -21.33
N ARG A 163 -5.66 4.56 -22.30
CA ARG A 163 -5.43 3.95 -23.61
C ARG A 163 -4.19 4.47 -24.32
N ASP A 164 -3.93 5.76 -24.21
CA ASP A 164 -2.79 6.39 -24.86
C ASP A 164 -1.45 5.92 -24.25
N PHE A 165 -1.37 5.75 -22.94
CA PHE A 165 -0.20 5.19 -22.28
C PHE A 165 0.01 3.72 -22.68
N ARG A 166 -1.04 2.94 -22.64
CA ARG A 166 -0.98 1.53 -23.07
C ARG A 166 -0.51 1.39 -24.50
N GLN A 167 -1.07 2.16 -25.44
CA GLN A 167 -0.66 2.12 -26.85
C GLN A 167 0.78 2.58 -27.06
N THR A 168 1.22 3.61 -26.32
CA THR A 168 2.58 4.09 -26.40
C THR A 168 3.57 3.06 -25.88
N ILE A 169 3.29 2.43 -24.75
CA ILE A 169 4.14 1.38 -24.20
C ILE A 169 4.22 0.19 -25.13
N PHE A 170 3.08 -0.27 -25.68
CA PHE A 170 3.08 -1.35 -26.66
C PHE A 170 3.93 -0.99 -27.88
N LYS A 171 3.82 0.23 -28.42
CA LYS A 171 4.64 0.69 -29.55
C LYS A 171 6.15 0.69 -29.21
N VAL A 172 6.51 1.17 -28.04
CA VAL A 172 7.93 1.22 -27.60
C VAL A 172 8.48 -0.18 -27.41
N VAL A 173 7.76 -1.05 -26.71
CA VAL A 173 8.17 -2.44 -26.45
C VAL A 173 8.27 -3.24 -27.76
N CYS A 174 7.26 -3.12 -28.64
CA CYS A 174 7.28 -3.81 -29.94
C CYS A 174 8.37 -3.28 -30.87
N ARG A 175 8.65 -1.98 -30.84
CA ARG A 175 9.73 -1.37 -31.64
C ARG A 175 11.11 -1.79 -31.15
N GLY A 176 11.31 -1.85 -29.83
CA GLY A 176 12.54 -2.38 -29.24
C GLY A 176 12.82 -3.83 -29.65
N LYS A 177 11.79 -4.67 -29.63
CA LYS A 177 11.91 -6.06 -30.06
C LYS A 177 12.23 -6.21 -31.54
N LYS A 178 11.69 -5.33 -32.41
CA LYS A 178 12.00 -5.35 -33.85
C LYS A 178 13.46 -4.95 -34.11
N ASN A 179 13.94 -3.92 -33.45
CA ASN A 179 15.33 -3.47 -33.60
C ASN A 179 16.34 -4.54 -33.13
N SER A 180 16.07 -5.23 -32.01
CA SER A 180 16.96 -6.30 -31.53
C SER A 180 16.99 -7.52 -32.46
N VAL A 181 15.88 -7.84 -33.13
CA VAL A 181 15.82 -8.93 -34.11
C VAL A 181 16.56 -8.56 -35.40
N ASP A 182 16.42 -7.32 -35.86
CA ASP A 182 17.12 -6.83 -37.06
C ASP A 182 18.63 -6.74 -36.84
N GLU A 183 19.09 -6.33 -35.64
CA GLU A 183 20.49 -6.29 -35.25
C GLU A 183 21.09 -7.71 -35.17
N SER A 184 20.37 -8.67 -34.58
CA SER A 184 20.77 -10.07 -34.54
C SER A 184 20.89 -10.68 -35.94
N ARG A 185 19.98 -10.34 -36.85
CA ARG A 185 20.02 -10.79 -38.26
C ARG A 185 21.19 -10.19 -39.04
N SER A 186 21.53 -8.91 -38.82
CA SER A 186 22.64 -8.24 -39.49
C SER A 186 23.99 -8.84 -39.05
N THR A 187 24.13 -9.15 -37.75
CA THR A 187 25.35 -9.78 -37.20
C THR A 187 25.55 -11.18 -37.75
N THR A 188 24.46 -11.96 -37.85
CA THR A 188 24.51 -13.32 -38.41
C THR A 188 24.87 -13.31 -39.90
N ARG A 189 24.38 -12.34 -40.69
CA ARG A 189 24.74 -12.19 -42.09
C ARG A 189 26.21 -11.80 -42.27
N ALA A 190 26.71 -10.88 -41.43
CA ALA A 190 28.12 -10.46 -41.46
C ALA A 190 29.07 -11.65 -41.19
N ASN A 191 28.75 -12.49 -40.21
CA ASN A 191 29.57 -13.65 -39.89
C ASN A 191 29.55 -14.74 -41.00
N LEU A 192 28.42 -14.91 -41.71
CA LEU A 192 28.34 -15.83 -42.84
C LEU A 192 29.12 -15.35 -44.07
N SER A 193 29.21 -14.05 -44.30
CA SER A 193 30.01 -13.49 -45.40
C SER A 193 31.54 -13.59 -45.17
N HIS A 194 32.01 -13.51 -43.93
CA HIS A 194 33.42 -13.70 -43.59
C HIS A 194 33.85 -15.19 -43.58
N GLY A 195 32.96 -16.13 -43.35
CA GLY A 195 33.29 -17.55 -43.40
C GLY A 195 33.32 -18.18 -44.81
N ALA A 196 32.89 -17.44 -45.85
CA ALA A 196 32.87 -17.94 -47.25
C ALA A 196 34.08 -17.49 -48.07
N THR A 197 35.03 -16.77 -47.49
CA THR A 197 36.24 -16.26 -48.18
C THR A 197 37.55 -16.87 -47.63
N SER A 198 37.49 -17.91 -46.85
CA SER A 198 38.57 -18.75 -46.40
C SER A 198 38.38 -20.17 -46.96
#